data_63d61043918cb5a0bbcb9d95a0799e92
#
_entry.id   63d61043918cb5a0bbcb9d95a0799e92
#
_cell.length_a   1.000
_cell.length_b   1.000
_cell.length_c   1.000
_cell.angle_alpha   90.00
_cell.angle_beta   90.00
_cell.angle_gamma   90.00
#
_symmetry.space_group_name_H-M   'P 1'
#
loop_
_entity.id
_entity.type
_entity.pdbx_description
1 polymer ?
#
loop_
_entity_poly.entity_id
_entity_poly.type
_entity_poly.pdbx_seq_one_letter_code
_entity_poly.pdbx_strand_id
1 'polypeptide(L)'
;MKGVSMKSITVATAALCLCALAADAAPRKKVIGCGWGFNTATVDDFLSHAELFDETGLDGVLVWLRGRNPYGKRVGMRNIYEEDWTHEAFAPMVPKLKLMTEHEAFRENFLITLRSPRERKSWTDDAVWARLAANMRVAARIAKEGGCRGLHMDLEDYCKVRQFFRQPGELPYAELCRLARRRGAQVFSGAFSEYPEARVLSFWFLSWLPTWYHGQDIRCLTHDRQDLWPSFVNGILDVMPPTARLIDGNEHAYRFSSDRNDFASSAHRTRTTLLPLVEPENRTKYREQMLVGFGHYLDMYTNPTNSSWYFPPKNGSRLLTFQLNLEQSMGVADEYVWVYGEKHQFVKWNDAFNLNKGCKPERWEDILPGFNESIAAAKDRDGFGRKRVATLASKGLLRNLAANGECAGKDGALPEPFGCWQPGKKENHKGVFGSDQTYGDGDSTSLCAEGVPSGCFTTSVKKITPGGLYLVKCSASGEGTSAVVAWKDAKRKWTGRSEYMPFRETYGEWRRGSVVVRAPVDAKDLHLHLGVSLAPDEKCRFDSIEIYLLDSVEDRPRQ
;
A
#
# COMPACT_ATOMS: atom_id res chain seq x y z
N MET A 1 46.98 -35.29 -5.24
CA MET A 1 45.63 -34.72 -5.37
C MET A 1 44.80 -35.22 -4.18
N LYS A 2 44.55 -34.38 -3.18
CA LYS A 2 43.79 -34.77 -1.97
C LYS A 2 42.31 -34.60 -2.29
N GLY A 3 41.51 -35.66 -2.12
CA GLY A 3 40.10 -35.69 -2.41
C GLY A 3 39.33 -34.74 -1.45
N VAL A 4 38.55 -33.85 -2.02
CA VAL A 4 37.59 -33.00 -1.29
C VAL A 4 36.42 -33.89 -0.89
N SER A 5 36.14 -33.95 0.42
CA SER A 5 35.09 -34.78 1.00
C SER A 5 33.69 -34.37 0.49
N MET A 6 32.95 -35.32 -0.04
CA MET A 6 31.55 -35.16 -0.51
C MET A 6 30.59 -34.60 0.55
N LYS A 7 30.93 -34.69 1.85
CA LYS A 7 30.15 -34.12 2.97
C LYS A 7 30.16 -32.58 3.00
N SER A 8 31.24 -31.94 2.52
CA SER A 8 31.35 -30.48 2.51
C SER A 8 30.50 -29.85 1.40
N ILE A 9 30.24 -30.59 0.32
CA ILE A 9 29.40 -30.09 -0.83
C ILE A 9 27.92 -30.11 -0.43
N THR A 10 27.47 -31.13 0.30
CA THR A 10 26.06 -31.27 0.72
C THR A 10 25.65 -30.19 1.73
N VAL A 11 26.55 -29.79 2.63
CA VAL A 11 26.27 -28.72 3.61
C VAL A 11 26.24 -27.34 2.94
N ALA A 12 27.11 -27.09 1.96
CA ALA A 12 27.13 -25.83 1.22
C ALA A 12 25.89 -25.67 0.34
N THR A 13 25.40 -26.76 -0.29
CA THR A 13 24.19 -26.74 -1.11
C THR A 13 22.92 -26.55 -0.26
N ALA A 14 22.84 -27.17 0.93
CA ALA A 14 21.74 -26.98 1.86
C ALA A 14 21.71 -25.56 2.45
N ALA A 15 22.87 -24.96 2.74
CA ALA A 15 22.95 -23.57 3.19
C ALA A 15 22.57 -22.56 2.09
N LEU A 16 22.95 -22.81 0.82
CA LEU A 16 22.51 -22.00 -0.31
C LEU A 16 21.01 -22.14 -0.60
N CYS A 17 20.44 -23.33 -0.46
CA CYS A 17 19.00 -23.53 -0.59
C CYS A 17 18.20 -22.88 0.55
N LEU A 18 18.71 -22.88 1.79
CA LEU A 18 18.10 -22.18 2.91
C LEU A 18 18.20 -20.65 2.78
N CYS A 19 19.30 -20.14 2.21
CA CYS A 19 19.40 -18.70 1.88
C CYS A 19 18.51 -18.31 0.68
N ALA A 20 18.23 -19.19 -0.25
CA ALA A 20 17.33 -18.93 -1.39
C ALA A 20 15.84 -18.98 -0.99
N LEU A 21 15.49 -19.67 0.12
CA LEU A 21 14.14 -19.68 0.69
C LEU A 21 13.83 -18.48 1.60
N ALA A 22 14.85 -17.73 1.99
CA ALA A 22 14.75 -16.41 2.59
C ALA A 22 14.82 -15.29 1.54
N ALA A 23 14.37 -15.54 0.31
CA ALA A 23 14.06 -14.48 -0.63
C ALA A 23 12.95 -13.64 0.01
N ASP A 24 13.34 -12.47 0.51
CA ASP A 24 12.51 -11.50 1.23
C ASP A 24 11.14 -11.41 0.57
N ALA A 25 10.13 -11.92 1.27
CA ALA A 25 8.76 -11.57 0.93
C ALA A 25 8.71 -10.05 0.96
N ALA A 26 8.33 -9.43 -0.17
CA ALA A 26 8.25 -7.98 -0.27
C ALA A 26 7.51 -7.45 0.97
N PRO A 27 8.00 -6.38 1.62
CA PRO A 27 7.46 -5.93 2.88
C PRO A 27 5.96 -5.71 2.74
N ARG A 28 5.18 -6.26 3.68
CA ARG A 28 3.72 -6.10 3.68
C ARG A 28 3.40 -4.62 3.68
N LYS A 29 2.63 -4.17 2.70
CA LYS A 29 2.18 -2.78 2.60
C LYS A 29 1.21 -2.46 3.74
N LYS A 30 1.25 -1.22 4.20
CA LYS A 30 0.54 -0.75 5.38
C LYS A 30 -0.28 0.49 5.05
N VAL A 31 -1.44 0.63 5.70
CA VAL A 31 -2.34 1.78 5.52
C VAL A 31 -2.48 2.52 6.84
N ILE A 32 -2.11 3.81 6.83
CA ILE A 32 -2.16 4.69 8.01
C ILE A 32 -3.38 5.61 7.88
N GLY A 33 -4.24 5.60 8.90
CA GLY A 33 -5.39 6.48 8.99
C GLY A 33 -5.03 7.83 9.60
N CYS A 34 -5.54 8.92 9.01
CA CYS A 34 -5.51 10.23 9.61
C CYS A 34 -6.75 11.05 9.19
N GLY A 35 -7.00 12.17 9.86
CA GLY A 35 -8.12 13.04 9.50
C GLY A 35 -8.68 13.83 10.67
N TRP A 36 -9.67 14.65 10.37
CA TRP A 36 -10.29 15.53 11.36
C TRP A 36 -10.99 14.77 12.47
N GLY A 37 -11.52 13.59 12.21
CA GLY A 37 -12.10 12.71 13.22
C GLY A 37 -11.13 12.28 14.32
N PHE A 38 -9.81 12.37 14.09
CA PHE A 38 -8.77 12.04 15.09
C PHE A 38 -8.23 13.26 15.85
N ASN A 39 -8.49 14.47 15.38
CA ASN A 39 -7.85 15.69 15.91
C ASN A 39 -8.13 15.97 17.38
N THR A 40 -9.23 15.49 17.91
CA THR A 40 -9.60 15.64 19.32
C THR A 40 -9.48 14.35 20.12
N ALA A 41 -9.28 13.21 19.45
CA ALA A 41 -9.12 11.90 20.08
C ALA A 41 -7.91 11.86 21.01
N THR A 42 -8.11 11.25 22.16
CA THR A 42 -7.06 10.90 23.11
C THR A 42 -6.66 9.43 22.91
N VAL A 43 -5.57 9.01 23.54
CA VAL A 43 -5.17 7.59 23.53
C VAL A 43 -6.26 6.70 24.18
N ASP A 44 -6.97 7.21 25.19
CA ASP A 44 -8.09 6.50 25.83
C ASP A 44 -9.28 6.33 24.87
N ASP A 45 -9.56 7.34 24.04
CA ASP A 45 -10.62 7.25 23.03
C ASP A 45 -10.29 6.17 22.00
N PHE A 46 -9.05 6.10 21.51
CA PHE A 46 -8.62 5.04 20.61
C PHE A 46 -8.74 3.65 21.25
N LEU A 47 -8.30 3.49 22.49
CA LEU A 47 -8.39 2.21 23.21
C LEU A 47 -9.82 1.76 23.43
N SER A 48 -10.72 2.66 23.79
CA SER A 48 -12.14 2.32 24.03
C SER A 48 -12.88 1.91 22.74
N HIS A 49 -12.31 2.12 21.57
CA HIS A 49 -12.88 1.77 20.28
C HIS A 49 -11.97 0.83 19.46
N ALA A 50 -10.96 0.24 20.10
CA ALA A 50 -9.91 -0.50 19.40
C ALA A 50 -10.43 -1.67 18.55
N GLU A 51 -11.40 -2.44 19.07
CA GLU A 51 -12.05 -3.54 18.32
C GLU A 51 -12.74 -3.04 17.04
N LEU A 52 -13.37 -1.86 17.08
CA LEU A 52 -13.99 -1.26 15.90
C LEU A 52 -12.92 -0.81 14.88
N PHE A 53 -11.75 -0.38 15.36
CA PHE A 53 -10.63 -0.03 14.48
C PHE A 53 -10.05 -1.26 13.81
N ASP A 54 -9.99 -2.42 14.47
CA ASP A 54 -9.49 -3.66 13.87
C ASP A 54 -10.33 -4.11 12.65
N GLU A 55 -11.60 -3.67 12.56
CA GLU A 55 -12.46 -3.90 11.40
C GLU A 55 -12.17 -2.97 10.21
N THR A 56 -11.42 -1.87 10.40
CA THR A 56 -11.18 -0.86 9.34
C THR A 56 -10.15 -1.28 8.30
N GLY A 57 -9.34 -2.28 8.61
CA GLY A 57 -8.21 -2.68 7.78
C GLY A 57 -6.99 -1.75 7.88
N LEU A 58 -7.02 -0.70 8.71
CA LEU A 58 -5.85 0.14 9.00
C LEU A 58 -4.76 -0.66 9.72
N ASP A 59 -3.51 -0.22 9.62
CA ASP A 59 -2.37 -0.78 10.35
C ASP A 59 -1.85 0.19 11.43
N GLY A 60 -2.23 1.45 11.34
CA GLY A 60 -1.85 2.50 12.28
C GLY A 60 -2.64 3.77 12.07
N VAL A 61 -2.49 4.68 13.02
CA VAL A 61 -3.09 6.02 13.00
C VAL A 61 -2.08 7.08 13.39
N LEU A 62 -2.36 8.33 13.01
CA LEU A 62 -1.60 9.48 13.49
C LEU A 62 -2.15 9.93 14.84
N VAL A 63 -1.31 9.95 15.87
CA VAL A 63 -1.71 10.21 17.26
C VAL A 63 -1.19 11.56 17.74
N TRP A 64 -2.08 12.40 18.25
CA TRP A 64 -1.73 13.62 18.96
C TRP A 64 -1.62 13.37 20.46
N LEU A 65 -0.44 13.54 21.04
CA LEU A 65 -0.29 13.45 22.49
C LEU A 65 -0.54 14.79 23.18
N ARG A 66 -1.20 14.69 24.31
CA ARG A 66 -1.42 15.78 25.27
C ARG A 66 -0.94 15.31 26.62
N GLY A 67 -0.26 16.19 27.34
CA GLY A 67 0.27 15.91 28.65
C GLY A 67 0.09 17.08 29.61
N ARG A 68 0.75 17.00 30.76
CA ARG A 68 0.87 18.08 31.72
C ARG A 68 2.32 18.22 32.13
N ASN A 69 2.83 19.46 32.11
CA ASN A 69 4.16 19.72 32.63
C ASN A 69 4.18 19.63 34.18
N PRO A 70 5.36 19.66 34.83
CA PRO A 70 5.48 19.57 36.30
C PRO A 70 4.70 20.62 37.06
N TYR A 71 4.34 21.75 36.43
CA TYR A 71 3.51 22.82 37.03
C TYR A 71 2.01 22.63 36.78
N GLY A 72 1.58 21.45 36.27
CA GLY A 72 0.19 21.15 35.99
C GLY A 72 -0.37 21.79 34.71
N LYS A 73 0.41 22.63 34.00
CA LYS A 73 -0.01 23.24 32.73
C LYS A 73 -0.14 22.18 31.63
N ARG A 74 -1.23 22.24 30.87
CA ARG A 74 -1.41 21.38 29.69
C ARG A 74 -0.36 21.70 28.62
N VAL A 75 0.27 20.66 28.10
CA VAL A 75 1.20 20.72 26.97
C VAL A 75 0.73 19.74 25.90
N GLY A 76 1.05 20.00 24.64
CA GLY A 76 0.64 19.13 23.55
C GLY A 76 1.58 19.19 22.37
N MET A 77 1.73 18.09 21.68
CA MET A 77 2.67 17.97 20.55
C MET A 77 2.36 18.91 19.37
N ARG A 78 1.20 19.61 19.41
CA ARG A 78 0.89 20.71 18.45
C ARG A 78 1.72 21.97 18.64
N ASN A 79 2.32 22.19 19.81
CA ASN A 79 2.98 23.44 20.18
C ASN A 79 4.49 23.22 20.35
N ILE A 80 5.09 22.44 19.47
CA ILE A 80 6.49 22.00 19.55
C ILE A 80 7.50 23.17 19.55
N TYR A 81 7.15 24.31 18.95
CA TYR A 81 8.01 25.50 18.93
C TYR A 81 7.83 26.43 20.13
N GLU A 82 6.68 26.36 20.79
CA GLU A 82 6.24 27.33 21.79
C GLU A 82 6.33 26.83 23.23
N GLU A 83 6.35 25.50 23.43
CA GLU A 83 6.31 24.88 24.75
C GLU A 83 7.58 24.10 25.03
N ASP A 84 8.01 24.06 26.30
CA ASP A 84 9.07 23.17 26.74
C ASP A 84 8.45 21.85 27.20
N TRP A 85 8.87 20.76 26.58
CA TRP A 85 8.40 19.42 26.89
C TRP A 85 9.38 18.66 27.74
N THR A 86 8.84 17.91 28.70
CA THR A 86 9.62 16.94 29.47
C THR A 86 9.08 15.54 29.23
N HIS A 87 9.88 14.53 29.44
CA HIS A 87 9.45 13.13 29.33
C HIS A 87 8.26 12.86 30.27
N GLU A 88 8.33 13.34 31.52
CA GLU A 88 7.32 13.16 32.57
C GLU A 88 5.94 13.70 32.15
N ALA A 89 5.90 14.74 31.32
CA ALA A 89 4.65 15.30 30.83
C ALA A 89 3.83 14.31 30.00
N PHE A 90 4.49 13.40 29.30
CA PHE A 90 3.88 12.42 28.41
C PHE A 90 4.03 10.97 28.88
N ALA A 91 4.90 10.69 29.84
CA ALA A 91 5.16 9.32 30.35
C ALA A 91 3.89 8.55 30.76
N PRO A 92 2.83 9.18 31.33
CA PRO A 92 1.56 8.48 31.63
C PRO A 92 0.86 7.90 30.39
N MET A 93 1.19 8.36 29.16
CA MET A 93 0.61 7.83 27.93
C MET A 93 1.36 6.59 27.40
N VAL A 94 2.61 6.36 27.84
CA VAL A 94 3.44 5.26 27.35
C VAL A 94 2.78 3.88 27.51
N PRO A 95 2.29 3.47 28.71
CA PRO A 95 1.64 2.17 28.86
C PRO A 95 0.37 2.05 27.99
N LYS A 96 -0.37 3.15 27.81
CA LYS A 96 -1.58 3.18 26.98
C LYS A 96 -1.24 3.03 25.48
N LEU A 97 -0.19 3.70 25.02
CA LEU A 97 0.31 3.54 23.65
C LEU A 97 0.76 2.10 23.39
N LYS A 98 1.46 1.45 24.35
CA LYS A 98 1.80 0.03 24.24
C LYS A 98 0.56 -0.84 24.11
N LEU A 99 -0.43 -0.61 24.95
CA LEU A 99 -1.69 -1.37 24.88
C LEU A 99 -2.39 -1.19 23.52
N MET A 100 -2.37 0.03 22.93
CA MET A 100 -2.87 0.23 21.57
C MET A 100 -2.19 -0.72 20.58
N THR A 101 -0.87 -0.93 20.66
CA THR A 101 -0.14 -1.75 19.69
C THR A 101 -0.47 -3.25 19.73
N GLU A 102 -1.23 -3.72 20.71
CA GLU A 102 -1.76 -5.09 20.77
C GLU A 102 -2.88 -5.29 19.74
N HIS A 103 -3.56 -4.22 19.30
CA HIS A 103 -4.58 -4.25 18.26
C HIS A 103 -3.97 -4.11 16.86
N GLU A 104 -4.52 -4.84 15.88
CA GLU A 104 -4.00 -4.84 14.50
C GLU A 104 -3.99 -3.45 13.87
N ALA A 105 -5.05 -2.68 14.10
CA ALA A 105 -5.21 -1.33 13.55
C ALA A 105 -4.23 -0.29 14.11
N PHE A 106 -3.45 -0.63 15.13
CA PHE A 106 -2.56 0.32 15.82
C PHE A 106 -1.11 -0.14 15.92
N ARG A 107 -0.70 -1.17 15.19
CA ARG A 107 0.69 -1.68 15.20
C ARG A 107 1.71 -0.72 14.58
N GLU A 108 1.25 0.17 13.71
CA GLU A 108 2.09 1.10 12.94
C GLU A 108 1.73 2.57 13.24
N ASN A 109 1.47 2.91 14.51
CA ASN A 109 1.13 4.27 14.90
C ASN A 109 2.32 5.22 14.76
N PHE A 110 2.02 6.48 14.42
CA PHE A 110 3.00 7.57 14.39
C PHE A 110 2.55 8.70 15.32
N LEU A 111 3.50 9.25 16.10
CA LEU A 111 3.23 10.45 16.89
C LEU A 111 3.40 11.69 16.03
N ILE A 112 2.36 12.53 15.98
CA ILE A 112 2.41 13.81 15.28
C ILE A 112 3.27 14.77 16.10
N THR A 113 4.32 15.31 15.51
CA THR A 113 5.34 16.10 16.19
C THR A 113 5.60 17.44 15.50
N LEU A 114 6.48 17.43 14.50
CA LEU A 114 6.91 18.64 13.83
C LEU A 114 5.81 19.16 12.89
N ARG A 115 5.37 20.37 13.15
CA ARG A 115 4.44 21.15 12.32
C ARG A 115 5.09 22.46 11.91
N SER A 116 4.51 23.16 10.95
CA SER A 116 4.86 24.55 10.75
C SER A 116 4.56 25.40 11.99
N PRO A 117 5.45 26.30 12.39
CA PRO A 117 5.21 27.18 13.51
C PRO A 117 4.04 28.14 13.22
N ARG A 118 3.38 28.64 14.26
CA ARG A 118 2.34 29.67 14.11
C ARG A 118 2.88 30.98 13.53
N GLU A 119 4.12 31.30 13.91
CA GLU A 119 4.88 32.44 13.43
C GLU A 119 6.26 31.99 13.01
N ARG A 120 6.76 32.55 11.90
CA ARG A 120 8.09 32.25 11.39
C ARG A 120 9.14 32.40 12.49
N LYS A 121 9.98 31.42 12.66
CA LYS A 121 11.13 31.43 13.57
C LYS A 121 12.39 31.86 12.83
N SER A 122 13.18 32.73 13.45
CA SER A 122 14.47 33.14 12.88
C SER A 122 15.43 31.94 12.78
N TRP A 123 16.08 31.80 11.64
CA TRP A 123 17.10 30.77 11.43
C TRP A 123 18.33 30.94 12.33
N THR A 124 18.56 32.16 12.85
CA THR A 124 19.68 32.51 13.74
C THR A 124 19.33 32.44 15.23
N ASP A 125 18.06 32.19 15.59
CA ASP A 125 17.62 32.07 16.98
C ASP A 125 17.98 30.69 17.56
N ASP A 126 19.16 30.58 18.15
CA ASP A 126 19.64 29.31 18.72
C ASP A 126 18.74 28.76 19.83
N ALA A 127 18.04 29.61 20.60
CA ALA A 127 17.18 29.18 21.71
C ALA A 127 15.94 28.44 21.20
N VAL A 128 15.29 28.96 20.16
CA VAL A 128 14.11 28.30 19.54
C VAL A 128 14.49 26.94 18.98
N TRP A 129 15.61 26.87 18.25
CA TRP A 129 16.04 25.60 17.62
C TRP A 129 16.55 24.59 18.65
N ALA A 130 17.15 25.05 19.76
CA ALA A 130 17.52 24.18 20.89
C ALA A 130 16.27 23.59 21.58
N ARG A 131 15.24 24.41 21.80
CA ARG A 131 13.94 23.95 22.33
C ARG A 131 13.31 22.91 21.41
N LEU A 132 13.24 23.21 20.10
CA LEU A 132 12.69 22.28 19.13
C LEU A 132 13.42 20.93 19.12
N ALA A 133 14.75 20.95 19.18
CA ALA A 133 15.56 19.73 19.25
C ALA A 133 15.32 18.94 20.54
N ALA A 134 15.18 19.63 21.69
CA ALA A 134 14.86 19.00 22.96
C ALA A 134 13.45 18.35 22.92
N ASN A 135 12.47 19.04 22.37
CA ASN A 135 11.11 18.52 22.22
C ASN A 135 11.05 17.32 21.26
N MET A 136 11.77 17.35 20.14
CA MET A 136 11.87 16.21 19.23
C MET A 136 12.53 14.98 19.88
N ARG A 137 13.52 15.19 20.75
CA ARG A 137 14.10 14.11 21.57
C ARG A 137 13.07 13.47 22.49
N VAL A 138 12.28 14.29 23.22
CA VAL A 138 11.20 13.79 24.08
C VAL A 138 10.18 13.00 23.27
N ALA A 139 9.73 13.53 22.14
CA ALA A 139 8.77 12.85 21.28
C ALA A 139 9.28 11.50 20.78
N ALA A 140 10.54 11.43 20.34
CA ALA A 140 11.16 10.20 19.86
C ALA A 140 11.27 9.14 20.98
N ARG A 141 11.65 9.55 22.19
CA ARG A 141 11.70 8.68 23.36
C ARG A 141 10.31 8.13 23.70
N ILE A 142 9.28 8.98 23.79
CA ILE A 142 7.91 8.55 24.05
C ILE A 142 7.38 7.62 22.95
N ALA A 143 7.67 7.91 21.68
CA ALA A 143 7.29 7.04 20.57
C ALA A 143 7.89 5.64 20.71
N LYS A 144 9.20 5.55 20.98
CA LYS A 144 9.91 4.29 21.19
C LYS A 144 9.38 3.52 22.39
N GLU A 145 9.29 4.17 23.54
CA GLU A 145 8.79 3.56 24.77
C GLU A 145 7.33 3.11 24.65
N GLY A 146 6.51 3.86 23.89
CA GLY A 146 5.10 3.57 23.62
C GLY A 146 4.86 2.53 22.52
N GLY A 147 5.92 2.02 21.88
CA GLY A 147 5.78 1.04 20.80
C GLY A 147 5.27 1.63 19.47
N CYS A 148 5.21 2.96 19.34
CA CYS A 148 4.87 3.61 18.07
C CYS A 148 5.98 3.37 17.04
N ARG A 149 5.61 3.28 15.76
CA ARG A 149 6.56 3.03 14.67
C ARG A 149 7.52 4.18 14.45
N GLY A 150 7.11 5.38 14.79
CA GLY A 150 7.95 6.56 14.66
C GLY A 150 7.20 7.87 14.84
N LEU A 151 7.67 8.88 14.11
CA LEU A 151 7.22 10.26 14.20
C LEU A 151 6.53 10.67 12.90
N HIS A 152 5.55 11.56 13.01
CA HIS A 152 4.92 12.18 11.85
C HIS A 152 5.20 13.68 11.83
N MET A 153 5.45 14.21 10.62
CA MET A 153 5.62 15.62 10.37
C MET A 153 4.52 16.14 9.45
N ASP A 154 3.90 17.23 9.88
CA ASP A 154 2.92 18.00 9.11
C ASP A 154 3.51 19.39 8.85
N LEU A 155 4.05 19.58 7.66
CA LEU A 155 4.75 20.81 7.29
C LEU A 155 3.92 21.75 6.41
N GLU A 156 2.61 21.54 6.38
CA GLU A 156 1.70 22.49 5.75
C GLU A 156 1.86 23.88 6.39
N ASP A 157 2.41 24.80 5.61
CA ASP A 157 2.79 26.11 6.09
C ASP A 157 1.66 27.12 5.89
N TYR A 158 0.80 27.23 6.90
CA TYR A 158 -0.30 28.20 6.97
C TYR A 158 0.11 29.55 7.56
N CYS A 159 1.39 29.74 7.86
CA CYS A 159 1.88 31.01 8.39
C CYS A 159 1.77 32.12 7.34
N LYS A 160 1.45 33.33 7.80
CA LYS A 160 1.48 34.53 6.95
C LYS A 160 2.86 34.72 6.28
N VAL A 161 3.93 34.49 7.06
CA VAL A 161 5.32 34.46 6.60
C VAL A 161 5.84 33.04 6.72
N ARG A 162 6.07 32.36 5.60
CA ARG A 162 6.39 30.94 5.53
C ARG A 162 7.76 30.60 6.12
N GLN A 163 7.85 29.52 6.88
CA GLN A 163 9.08 29.11 7.57
C GLN A 163 10.22 28.75 6.60
N PHE A 164 9.92 27.99 5.57
CA PHE A 164 10.93 27.48 4.64
C PHE A 164 11.08 28.31 3.35
N PHE A 165 10.49 29.49 3.31
CA PHE A 165 10.61 30.42 2.21
C PHE A 165 11.46 31.62 2.61
N ARG A 166 12.52 31.89 1.85
CA ARG A 166 13.39 33.05 2.07
C ARG A 166 12.60 34.35 1.95
N GLN A 167 12.84 35.26 2.91
CA GLN A 167 12.20 36.57 2.91
C GLN A 167 13.14 37.65 2.38
N PRO A 168 12.60 38.71 1.77
CA PRO A 168 13.41 39.90 1.42
C PRO A 168 14.09 40.48 2.66
N GLY A 169 15.37 40.89 2.49
CA GLY A 169 16.13 41.48 3.59
C GLY A 169 16.75 40.50 4.59
N GLU A 170 16.53 39.21 4.44
CA GLU A 170 17.22 38.17 5.23
C GLU A 170 18.68 37.98 4.72
N LEU A 171 19.41 37.08 5.40
CA LEU A 171 20.76 36.68 5.02
C LEU A 171 20.84 36.19 3.57
N PRO A 172 22.00 36.18 2.94
CA PRO A 172 22.20 35.62 1.61
C PRO A 172 21.68 34.18 1.53
N TYR A 173 21.10 33.81 0.39
CA TYR A 173 20.44 32.49 0.20
C TYR A 173 21.34 31.31 0.58
N ALA A 174 22.60 31.32 0.15
CA ALA A 174 23.55 30.25 0.49
C ALA A 174 23.80 30.14 2.01
N GLU A 175 23.71 31.24 2.73
CA GLU A 175 23.86 31.25 4.18
C GLU A 175 22.60 30.71 4.87
N LEU A 176 21.42 31.10 4.40
CA LEU A 176 20.15 30.53 4.87
C LEU A 176 20.07 29.02 4.62
N CYS A 177 20.54 28.53 3.46
CA CYS A 177 20.64 27.11 3.18
C CYS A 177 21.56 26.39 4.18
N ARG A 178 22.74 26.96 4.49
CA ARG A 178 23.66 26.39 5.51
C ARG A 178 23.01 26.35 6.90
N LEU A 179 22.30 27.42 7.27
CA LEU A 179 21.56 27.48 8.52
C LEU A 179 20.43 26.43 8.54
N ALA A 180 19.61 26.35 7.51
CA ALA A 180 18.53 25.37 7.41
C ALA A 180 19.06 23.93 7.53
N ARG A 181 20.16 23.58 6.86
CA ARG A 181 20.84 22.29 6.99
C ARG A 181 21.30 22.03 8.43
N ARG A 182 21.98 23.01 9.05
CA ARG A 182 22.40 22.93 10.46
C ARG A 182 21.21 22.70 11.39
N ARG A 183 20.07 23.37 11.18
CA ARG A 183 18.86 23.20 11.99
C ARG A 183 18.20 21.86 11.79
N GLY A 184 18.14 21.33 10.57
CA GLY A 184 17.69 19.98 10.30
C GLY A 184 18.50 18.93 11.08
N ALA A 185 19.83 19.03 11.02
CA ALA A 185 20.73 18.18 11.78
C ALA A 185 20.51 18.32 13.30
N GLN A 186 20.43 19.56 13.81
CA GLN A 186 20.23 19.85 15.23
C GLN A 186 18.94 19.22 15.77
N VAL A 187 17.83 19.41 15.04
CA VAL A 187 16.48 18.93 15.46
C VAL A 187 16.42 17.40 15.47
N PHE A 188 16.98 16.74 14.47
CA PHE A 188 16.87 15.31 14.33
C PHE A 188 17.97 14.49 15.02
N SER A 189 19.13 15.09 15.34
CA SER A 189 20.19 14.41 16.08
C SER A 189 19.68 13.85 17.41
N GLY A 190 18.96 14.66 18.19
CA GLY A 190 18.36 14.23 19.45
C GLY A 190 17.28 13.16 19.26
N ALA A 191 16.43 13.29 18.24
CA ALA A 191 15.39 12.32 17.95
C ALA A 191 15.99 10.95 17.60
N PHE A 192 16.97 10.90 16.70
CA PHE A 192 17.60 9.64 16.29
C PHE A 192 18.52 9.04 17.37
N SER A 193 19.05 9.83 18.31
CA SER A 193 19.78 9.29 19.44
C SER A 193 18.88 8.51 20.41
N GLU A 194 17.64 8.92 20.58
CA GLU A 194 16.64 8.21 21.39
C GLU A 194 16.00 7.04 20.62
N TYR A 195 15.72 7.22 19.33
CA TYR A 195 15.05 6.22 18.50
C TYR A 195 15.78 6.01 17.15
N PRO A 196 16.90 5.26 17.13
CA PRO A 196 17.69 5.03 15.92
C PRO A 196 16.95 4.30 14.79
N GLU A 197 15.92 3.52 15.12
CA GLU A 197 15.11 2.76 14.16
C GLU A 197 13.84 3.51 13.74
N ALA A 198 13.67 4.76 14.17
CA ALA A 198 12.46 5.53 13.90
C ALA A 198 12.17 5.64 12.41
N ARG A 199 10.91 5.44 12.06
CA ARG A 199 10.37 5.92 10.79
C ARG A 199 9.84 7.32 10.96
N VAL A 200 10.18 8.20 10.03
CA VAL A 200 9.65 9.57 10.02
C VAL A 200 8.76 9.72 8.80
N LEU A 201 7.46 9.66 9.01
CA LEU A 201 6.45 9.91 7.99
C LEU A 201 6.22 11.42 7.90
N SER A 202 6.34 11.99 6.72
CA SER A 202 5.85 13.34 6.43
C SER A 202 4.78 13.26 5.34
N PHE A 203 3.80 14.14 5.36
CA PHE A 203 2.86 14.26 4.25
C PHE A 203 3.61 14.46 2.93
N TRP A 204 4.76 15.13 2.99
CA TRP A 204 5.72 15.24 1.89
C TRP A 204 7.12 15.56 2.41
N PHE A 205 8.12 15.12 1.69
CA PHE A 205 9.50 15.59 1.79
C PHE A 205 9.84 16.37 0.52
N LEU A 206 10.58 15.77 -0.40
CA LEU A 206 10.95 16.44 -1.64
C LEU A 206 9.88 16.37 -2.72
N SER A 207 8.93 15.42 -2.61
CA SER A 207 7.83 15.25 -3.58
C SER A 207 6.93 16.47 -3.74
N TRP A 208 6.85 17.34 -2.70
CA TRP A 208 6.09 18.58 -2.74
C TRP A 208 6.65 19.61 -3.73
N LEU A 209 7.95 19.54 -4.04
CA LEU A 209 8.55 20.51 -4.94
C LEU A 209 7.87 20.51 -6.30
N PRO A 210 7.83 21.68 -6.99
CA PRO A 210 7.05 21.86 -8.18
C PRO A 210 7.31 20.81 -9.26
N THR A 211 6.25 20.39 -9.95
CA THR A 211 6.34 19.42 -11.05
C THR A 211 7.18 19.93 -12.23
N TRP A 212 7.37 21.27 -12.36
CA TRP A 212 8.24 21.87 -13.36
C TRP A 212 9.73 21.69 -13.05
N TYR A 213 10.09 21.28 -11.82
CA TYR A 213 11.48 20.97 -11.51
C TYR A 213 11.94 19.72 -12.26
N HIS A 214 12.96 19.86 -13.09
CA HIS A 214 13.49 18.80 -13.95
C HIS A 214 14.96 18.47 -13.66
N GLY A 215 15.35 18.51 -12.40
CA GLY A 215 16.72 18.16 -11.99
C GLY A 215 17.73 19.30 -12.13
N GLN A 216 17.27 20.56 -12.19
CA GLN A 216 18.14 21.72 -12.16
C GLN A 216 18.82 21.87 -10.81
N ASP A 217 19.84 22.74 -10.77
CA ASP A 217 20.52 23.13 -9.55
C ASP A 217 19.53 23.67 -8.48
N ILE A 218 19.76 23.33 -7.21
CA ILE A 218 18.97 23.81 -6.07
C ILE A 218 18.80 25.33 -6.05
N ARG A 219 19.77 26.07 -6.57
CA ARG A 219 19.72 27.53 -6.69
C ARG A 219 18.57 28.03 -7.56
N CYS A 220 18.02 27.19 -8.44
CA CYS A 220 16.84 27.50 -9.23
C CYS A 220 15.55 27.57 -8.40
N LEU A 221 15.56 27.09 -7.15
CA LEU A 221 14.42 27.13 -6.23
C LEU A 221 14.28 28.47 -5.48
N THR A 222 15.15 29.45 -5.73
CA THR A 222 15.18 30.72 -4.98
C THR A 222 13.88 31.52 -4.95
N HIS A 223 12.92 31.18 -5.80
CA HIS A 223 11.59 31.79 -5.86
C HIS A 223 10.46 30.82 -5.47
N ASP A 224 10.80 29.59 -5.06
CA ASP A 224 9.82 28.62 -4.59
C ASP A 224 9.46 28.84 -3.12
N ARG A 225 8.21 28.57 -2.75
CA ARG A 225 7.71 28.76 -1.39
C ARG A 225 8.38 27.87 -0.33
N GLN A 226 9.15 26.88 -0.77
CA GLN A 226 9.85 25.90 0.06
C GLN A 226 11.34 25.82 -0.28
N ASP A 227 11.95 26.92 -0.73
CA ASP A 227 13.31 26.95 -1.26
C ASP A 227 14.41 26.58 -0.22
N LEU A 228 14.14 26.72 1.08
CA LEU A 228 15.04 26.30 2.16
C LEU A 228 14.80 24.86 2.64
N TRP A 229 13.69 24.24 2.22
CA TRP A 229 13.30 22.90 2.67
C TRP A 229 14.29 21.80 2.25
N PRO A 230 14.79 21.73 1.01
CA PRO A 230 15.80 20.73 0.64
C PRO A 230 17.04 20.78 1.51
N SER A 231 17.48 21.98 1.90
CA SER A 231 18.63 22.12 2.80
C SER A 231 18.34 21.58 4.20
N PHE A 232 17.15 21.80 4.74
CA PHE A 232 16.73 21.22 6.01
C PHE A 232 16.68 19.68 5.94
N VAL A 233 16.16 19.11 4.85
CA VAL A 233 16.14 17.65 4.60
C VAL A 233 17.56 17.10 4.53
N ASN A 234 18.50 17.78 3.87
CA ASN A 234 19.91 17.39 3.88
C ASN A 234 20.48 17.33 5.30
N GLY A 235 20.10 18.28 6.17
CA GLY A 235 20.48 18.26 7.58
C GLY A 235 19.91 17.05 8.34
N ILE A 236 18.68 16.63 8.03
CA ILE A 236 18.12 15.36 8.58
C ILE A 236 18.99 14.17 8.13
N LEU A 237 19.30 14.10 6.83
CA LEU A 237 20.11 13.03 6.25
C LEU A 237 21.53 12.99 6.84
N ASP A 238 22.13 14.14 7.17
CA ASP A 238 23.48 14.20 7.77
C ASP A 238 23.58 13.37 9.06
N VAL A 239 22.53 13.38 9.88
CA VAL A 239 22.50 12.75 11.21
C VAL A 239 21.69 11.47 11.28
N MET A 240 21.02 11.09 10.20
CA MET A 240 20.15 9.91 10.16
C MET A 240 20.98 8.62 10.21
N PRO A 241 20.71 7.70 11.17
CA PRO A 241 21.40 6.41 11.27
C PRO A 241 20.91 5.42 10.18
N PRO A 242 21.69 4.37 9.89
CA PRO A 242 21.35 3.40 8.84
C PRO A 242 20.01 2.67 9.05
N THR A 243 19.56 2.56 10.30
CA THR A 243 18.32 1.87 10.70
C THR A 243 17.08 2.72 10.55
N ALA A 244 17.20 4.05 10.53
CA ALA A 244 16.06 4.95 10.34
C ALA A 244 15.57 4.98 8.89
N ARG A 245 14.31 5.36 8.70
CA ARG A 245 13.72 5.60 7.37
C ARG A 245 12.94 6.90 7.37
N LEU A 246 13.02 7.65 6.28
CA LEU A 246 12.10 8.75 5.96
C LEU A 246 11.05 8.23 5.00
N ILE A 247 9.81 8.65 5.16
CA ILE A 247 8.70 8.26 4.29
C ILE A 247 8.12 9.53 3.68
N ASP A 248 8.40 9.75 2.40
CA ASP A 248 7.79 10.83 1.62
C ASP A 248 6.36 10.42 1.26
N GLY A 249 5.39 11.03 1.93
CA GLY A 249 3.97 10.66 1.86
C GLY A 249 3.28 11.10 0.58
N ASN A 250 3.94 11.87 -0.30
CA ASN A 250 3.40 12.32 -1.60
C ASN A 250 1.96 12.84 -1.51
N GLU A 251 1.71 13.89 -0.75
CA GLU A 251 0.38 14.49 -0.60
C GLU A 251 -0.24 14.92 -1.94
N HIS A 252 0.56 15.26 -2.94
CA HIS A 252 0.07 15.51 -4.30
C HIS A 252 -0.73 14.34 -4.89
N ALA A 253 -0.53 13.12 -4.36
CA ALA A 253 -1.27 11.93 -4.75
C ALA A 253 -2.77 12.03 -4.47
N TYR A 254 -3.24 12.98 -3.70
CA TYR A 254 -4.65 13.33 -3.58
C TYR A 254 -5.34 13.52 -4.94
N ARG A 255 -4.60 13.96 -5.96
CA ARG A 255 -5.11 14.20 -7.32
C ARG A 255 -4.68 13.15 -8.35
N PHE A 256 -3.98 12.09 -7.92
CA PHE A 256 -3.53 11.04 -8.82
C PHE A 256 -4.67 10.09 -9.18
N SER A 257 -4.64 9.61 -10.42
CA SER A 257 -5.67 8.70 -10.94
C SER A 257 -5.03 7.44 -11.51
N SER A 258 -5.67 6.31 -11.25
CA SER A 258 -5.32 5.02 -11.83
C SER A 258 -5.42 4.97 -13.36
N ASP A 259 -6.10 5.93 -14.00
CA ASP A 259 -6.15 6.04 -15.48
C ASP A 259 -4.86 6.59 -16.07
N ARG A 260 -4.06 7.25 -15.26
CA ARG A 260 -2.78 7.82 -15.61
C ARG A 260 -1.72 7.10 -14.82
N ASN A 261 -0.51 7.15 -15.28
CA ASN A 261 0.62 6.51 -14.59
C ASN A 261 1.20 7.41 -13.49
N ASP A 262 0.32 8.17 -12.79
CA ASP A 262 0.72 9.23 -11.86
C ASP A 262 1.55 8.70 -10.68
N PHE A 263 1.10 7.59 -10.05
CA PHE A 263 1.79 7.01 -8.90
C PHE A 263 3.21 6.52 -9.25
N ALA A 264 3.35 5.78 -10.35
CA ALA A 264 4.66 5.31 -10.80
C ALA A 264 5.57 6.46 -11.23
N SER A 265 5.02 7.46 -11.92
CA SER A 265 5.75 8.66 -12.33
C SER A 265 6.25 9.45 -11.12
N SER A 266 5.40 9.61 -10.09
CA SER A 266 5.80 10.30 -8.85
C SER A 266 6.85 9.51 -8.06
N ALA A 267 6.73 8.19 -7.97
CA ALA A 267 7.75 7.36 -7.33
C ALA A 267 9.10 7.47 -8.05
N HIS A 268 9.09 7.39 -9.37
CA HIS A 268 10.29 7.59 -10.18
C HIS A 268 10.90 8.97 -9.94
N ARG A 269 10.07 10.02 -9.96
CA ARG A 269 10.49 11.39 -9.71
C ARG A 269 11.14 11.52 -8.34
N THR A 270 10.52 11.02 -7.28
CA THR A 270 11.07 11.08 -5.92
C THR A 270 12.43 10.38 -5.81
N ARG A 271 12.58 9.20 -6.45
CA ARG A 271 13.83 8.41 -6.37
C ARG A 271 14.96 8.92 -7.26
N THR A 272 14.64 9.65 -8.34
CA THR A 272 15.62 10.00 -9.38
C THR A 272 15.68 11.50 -9.69
N THR A 273 14.56 12.09 -10.15
CA THR A 273 14.53 13.48 -10.64
C THR A 273 14.85 14.50 -9.55
N LEU A 274 14.45 14.23 -8.30
CA LEU A 274 14.70 15.09 -7.14
C LEU A 274 16.08 14.88 -6.50
N LEU A 275 16.84 13.87 -6.93
CA LEU A 275 18.14 13.54 -6.37
C LEU A 275 19.18 14.69 -6.44
N PRO A 276 19.20 15.56 -7.45
CA PRO A 276 20.08 16.75 -7.44
C PRO A 276 19.85 17.74 -6.30
N LEU A 277 18.66 17.71 -5.64
CA LEU A 277 18.36 18.49 -4.43
C LEU A 277 18.99 17.91 -3.16
N VAL A 278 19.51 16.69 -3.27
CA VAL A 278 20.23 16.00 -2.20
C VAL A 278 21.72 16.19 -2.42
N GLU A 279 22.41 16.66 -1.37
CA GLU A 279 23.85 16.84 -1.40
C GLU A 279 24.57 15.54 -1.78
N PRO A 280 25.66 15.61 -2.55
CA PRO A 280 26.34 14.43 -3.08
C PRO A 280 26.64 13.35 -2.04
N GLU A 281 27.11 13.76 -0.85
CA GLU A 281 27.45 12.88 0.27
C GLU A 281 26.23 12.15 0.86
N ASN A 282 25.02 12.69 0.70
CA ASN A 282 23.77 12.12 1.21
C ASN A 282 23.00 11.28 0.19
N ARG A 283 23.39 11.26 -1.09
CA ARG A 283 22.60 10.61 -2.17
C ARG A 283 22.46 9.11 -2.01
N THR A 284 23.49 8.41 -1.55
CA THR A 284 23.41 6.96 -1.28
C THR A 284 22.41 6.71 -0.16
N LYS A 285 22.55 7.42 0.96
CA LYS A 285 21.64 7.34 2.10
C LYS A 285 20.19 7.66 1.69
N TYR A 286 19.98 8.69 0.88
CA TYR A 286 18.65 9.03 0.37
C TYR A 286 18.03 7.88 -0.43
N ARG A 287 18.76 7.25 -1.35
CA ARG A 287 18.27 6.13 -2.15
C ARG A 287 17.90 4.91 -1.31
N GLU A 288 18.64 4.64 -0.23
CA GLU A 288 18.45 3.46 0.61
C GLU A 288 17.42 3.66 1.71
N GLN A 289 17.24 4.90 2.18
CA GLN A 289 16.50 5.19 3.39
C GLN A 289 15.29 6.12 3.19
N MET A 290 15.12 6.74 2.00
CA MET A 290 13.91 7.47 1.65
C MET A 290 12.91 6.52 1.01
N LEU A 291 11.81 6.24 1.70
CA LEU A 291 10.70 5.44 1.22
C LEU A 291 9.67 6.34 0.54
N VAL A 292 9.06 5.82 -0.52
CA VAL A 292 7.95 6.50 -1.22
C VAL A 292 6.63 5.94 -0.70
N GLY A 293 5.82 6.82 -0.14
CA GLY A 293 4.43 6.58 0.24
C GLY A 293 3.48 7.42 -0.61
N PHE A 294 2.17 7.26 -0.38
CA PHE A 294 1.14 8.04 -1.08
C PHE A 294 -0.04 8.35 -0.18
N GLY A 295 -0.57 9.57 -0.30
CA GLY A 295 -1.77 10.01 0.37
C GLY A 295 -3.02 9.86 -0.50
N HIS A 296 -4.14 9.46 0.13
CA HIS A 296 -5.47 9.50 -0.46
C HIS A 296 -6.38 10.43 0.34
N TYR A 297 -6.90 11.47 -0.29
CA TYR A 297 -7.89 12.35 0.30
C TYR A 297 -9.30 11.78 0.04
N LEU A 298 -9.89 11.18 1.07
CA LEU A 298 -11.12 10.40 0.99
C LEU A 298 -12.32 11.24 0.53
N ASP A 299 -12.36 12.51 0.90
CA ASP A 299 -13.44 13.42 0.50
C ASP A 299 -13.55 13.59 -1.01
N MET A 300 -12.47 13.40 -1.77
CA MET A 300 -12.51 13.44 -3.24
C MET A 300 -13.46 12.42 -3.86
N TYR A 301 -13.66 11.29 -3.17
CA TYR A 301 -14.56 10.22 -3.63
C TYR A 301 -16.02 10.46 -3.22
N THR A 302 -16.30 11.45 -2.37
CA THR A 302 -17.64 11.74 -1.86
C THR A 302 -18.12 13.15 -2.16
N ASN A 303 -17.24 14.05 -2.51
CA ASN A 303 -17.55 15.44 -2.84
C ASN A 303 -18.50 15.56 -4.04
N PRO A 304 -19.28 16.65 -4.13
CA PRO A 304 -20.11 16.94 -5.28
C PRO A 304 -19.26 17.31 -6.52
N THR A 305 -19.85 17.14 -7.70
CA THR A 305 -19.18 17.32 -9.01
C THR A 305 -18.61 18.72 -9.26
N ASN A 306 -19.14 19.73 -8.57
CA ASN A 306 -18.67 21.11 -8.67
C ASN A 306 -17.50 21.43 -7.72
N SER A 307 -17.04 20.47 -6.92
CA SER A 307 -15.85 20.63 -6.08
C SER A 307 -14.58 20.50 -6.91
N SER A 308 -13.60 21.37 -6.66
CA SER A 308 -12.23 21.17 -7.19
C SER A 308 -11.52 19.93 -6.64
N TRP A 309 -12.05 19.37 -5.55
CA TRP A 309 -11.60 18.15 -4.88
C TRP A 309 -12.62 17.03 -5.14
N TYR A 310 -12.68 16.53 -6.39
CA TYR A 310 -13.65 15.53 -6.81
C TYR A 310 -13.02 14.53 -7.79
N PHE A 311 -13.32 13.25 -7.60
CA PHE A 311 -13.08 12.20 -8.59
C PHE A 311 -14.39 11.72 -9.21
N PRO A 312 -14.45 11.61 -10.55
CA PRO A 312 -15.60 11.00 -11.22
C PRO A 312 -15.69 9.50 -10.87
N PRO A 313 -16.90 8.96 -10.68
CA PRO A 313 -17.11 7.56 -10.43
C PRO A 313 -16.71 6.71 -11.64
N LYS A 314 -16.03 5.59 -11.43
CA LYS A 314 -15.73 4.58 -12.44
C LYS A 314 -16.88 3.60 -12.56
N ASN A 315 -17.39 3.39 -13.77
CA ASN A 315 -18.59 2.55 -14.01
C ASN A 315 -19.75 2.89 -13.06
N GLY A 316 -19.94 4.17 -12.74
CA GLY A 316 -20.95 4.64 -11.80
C GLY A 316 -20.62 4.42 -10.32
N SER A 317 -19.47 3.83 -9.96
CA SER A 317 -19.08 3.54 -8.59
C SER A 317 -17.95 4.44 -8.08
N ARG A 318 -18.22 5.20 -7.03
CA ARG A 318 -17.22 6.01 -6.31
C ARG A 318 -16.23 5.10 -5.55
N LEU A 319 -16.74 4.01 -4.98
CA LEU A 319 -15.90 3.02 -4.31
C LEU A 319 -14.89 2.39 -5.29
N LEU A 320 -15.32 2.02 -6.50
CA LEU A 320 -14.42 1.47 -7.51
C LEU A 320 -13.30 2.46 -7.88
N THR A 321 -13.59 3.77 -7.95
CA THR A 321 -12.53 4.77 -8.15
C THR A 321 -11.51 4.75 -7.03
N PHE A 322 -11.96 4.69 -5.78
CA PHE A 322 -11.07 4.55 -4.61
C PHE A 322 -10.24 3.26 -4.67
N GLN A 323 -10.89 2.12 -4.91
CA GLN A 323 -10.23 0.82 -5.00
C GLN A 323 -9.09 0.80 -6.03
N LEU A 324 -9.34 1.30 -7.23
CA LEU A 324 -8.35 1.35 -8.31
C LEU A 324 -7.15 2.25 -7.96
N ASN A 325 -7.42 3.43 -7.39
CA ASN A 325 -6.36 4.33 -6.95
C ASN A 325 -5.55 3.73 -5.81
N LEU A 326 -6.21 3.14 -4.81
CA LEU A 326 -5.56 2.49 -3.68
C LEU A 326 -4.69 1.31 -4.13
N GLU A 327 -5.21 0.42 -4.96
CA GLU A 327 -4.46 -0.74 -5.47
C GLU A 327 -3.23 -0.31 -6.27
N GLN A 328 -3.35 0.74 -7.10
CA GLN A 328 -2.21 1.24 -7.86
C GLN A 328 -1.16 1.88 -6.95
N SER A 329 -1.57 2.70 -5.98
CA SER A 329 -0.64 3.31 -5.02
C SER A 329 0.07 2.25 -4.17
N MET A 330 -0.68 1.25 -3.68
CA MET A 330 -0.12 0.12 -2.93
C MET A 330 0.88 -0.70 -3.77
N GLY A 331 0.63 -0.87 -5.07
CA GLY A 331 1.54 -1.56 -5.97
C GLY A 331 2.89 -0.84 -6.16
N VAL A 332 2.93 0.48 -5.97
CA VAL A 332 4.10 1.34 -6.24
C VAL A 332 4.80 1.82 -4.97
N ALA A 333 4.06 2.02 -3.88
CA ALA A 333 4.63 2.44 -2.59
C ALA A 333 5.69 1.45 -2.09
N ASP A 334 6.68 1.91 -1.33
CA ASP A 334 7.67 1.03 -0.71
C ASP A 334 7.04 0.27 0.47
N GLU A 335 6.44 0.96 1.42
CA GLU A 335 5.91 0.34 2.64
C GLU A 335 4.55 0.93 3.06
N TYR A 336 4.32 2.23 2.91
CA TYR A 336 3.19 2.95 3.49
C TYR A 336 2.34 3.66 2.44
N VAL A 337 1.02 3.54 2.63
CA VAL A 337 0.01 4.43 2.05
C VAL A 337 -0.78 5.02 3.22
N TRP A 338 -1.21 6.27 3.11
CA TRP A 338 -2.04 6.89 4.13
C TRP A 338 -3.33 7.43 3.56
N VAL A 339 -4.38 7.39 4.37
CA VAL A 339 -5.73 7.84 3.99
C VAL A 339 -6.15 8.97 4.92
N TYR A 340 -6.57 10.09 4.34
CA TYR A 340 -6.97 11.30 5.05
C TYR A 340 -8.41 11.65 4.75
N GLY A 341 -9.19 11.95 5.79
CA GLY A 341 -10.57 12.36 5.65
C GLY A 341 -10.96 13.49 6.59
N GLU A 342 -11.75 14.44 6.09
CA GLU A 342 -12.23 15.58 6.86
C GLU A 342 -13.69 15.42 7.29
N LYS A 343 -14.55 14.88 6.40
CA LYS A 343 -16.00 14.92 6.56
C LYS A 343 -16.60 13.77 7.34
N HIS A 344 -15.96 12.60 7.32
CA HIS A 344 -16.50 11.39 7.91
C HIS A 344 -15.47 10.70 8.82
N GLN A 345 -15.90 9.70 9.57
CA GLN A 345 -15.10 9.00 10.58
C GLN A 345 -14.72 7.60 10.12
N PHE A 346 -13.62 7.06 10.65
CA PHE A 346 -13.27 5.66 10.41
C PHE A 346 -14.11 4.70 11.25
N VAL A 347 -14.40 5.08 12.48
CA VAL A 347 -15.27 4.35 13.40
C VAL A 347 -16.32 5.29 13.99
N LYS A 348 -17.43 4.77 14.46
CA LYS A 348 -18.43 5.57 15.16
C LYS A 348 -17.93 5.83 16.59
N TRP A 349 -17.54 7.08 16.85
CA TRP A 349 -17.20 7.51 18.20
C TRP A 349 -18.44 7.61 19.09
N ASN A 350 -18.24 7.59 20.41
CA ASN A 350 -19.32 7.82 21.37
C ASN A 350 -19.92 9.23 21.20
N ASP A 351 -21.21 9.38 21.52
CA ASP A 351 -21.95 10.65 21.36
C ASP A 351 -21.35 11.85 22.14
N ALA A 352 -20.54 11.57 23.18
CA ALA A 352 -19.79 12.58 23.92
C ALA A 352 -18.54 13.13 23.20
N PHE A 353 -18.17 12.57 22.04
CA PHE A 353 -16.98 12.96 21.31
C PHE A 353 -17.23 14.28 20.55
N ASN A 354 -16.55 15.36 20.97
CA ASN A 354 -16.63 16.66 20.30
C ASN A 354 -15.91 16.57 18.94
N LEU A 355 -16.66 16.27 17.91
CA LEU A 355 -16.16 16.28 16.53
C LEU A 355 -15.70 17.69 16.15
N ASN A 356 -14.62 17.79 15.40
CA ASN A 356 -14.23 19.04 14.76
C ASN A 356 -15.39 19.59 13.93
N LYS A 357 -15.54 20.93 13.92
CA LYS A 357 -16.53 21.60 13.08
C LYS A 357 -16.36 21.12 11.63
N GLY A 358 -17.38 20.47 11.08
CA GLY A 358 -17.41 19.94 9.72
C GLY A 358 -17.25 18.43 9.59
N CYS A 359 -16.76 17.73 10.61
CA CYS A 359 -16.77 16.27 10.64
C CYS A 359 -18.16 15.75 11.02
N LYS A 360 -18.70 14.84 10.23
CA LYS A 360 -20.02 14.24 10.39
C LYS A 360 -19.92 12.92 11.18
N PRO A 361 -21.02 12.46 11.80
CA PRO A 361 -21.02 11.23 12.59
C PRO A 361 -20.99 9.94 11.75
N GLU A 362 -21.31 10.02 10.43
CA GLU A 362 -21.29 8.85 9.54
C GLU A 362 -19.86 8.38 9.31
N ARG A 363 -19.68 7.06 9.23
CA ARG A 363 -18.39 6.44 8.92
C ARG A 363 -18.12 6.46 7.41
N TRP A 364 -16.84 6.38 7.05
CA TRP A 364 -16.43 6.15 5.65
C TRP A 364 -17.07 4.89 5.06
N GLU A 365 -17.22 3.82 5.86
CA GLU A 365 -17.91 2.59 5.46
C GLU A 365 -19.40 2.82 5.16
N ASP A 366 -20.06 3.73 5.87
CA ASP A 366 -21.48 4.05 5.66
C ASP A 366 -21.70 4.85 4.36
N ILE A 367 -20.72 5.68 3.98
CA ILE A 367 -20.78 6.54 2.79
C ILE A 367 -20.21 5.86 1.54
N LEU A 368 -19.22 5.00 1.73
CA LEU A 368 -18.60 4.17 0.70
C LEU A 368 -18.66 2.70 1.13
N PRO A 369 -19.82 2.03 1.05
CA PRO A 369 -19.96 0.65 1.50
C PRO A 369 -18.94 -0.28 0.82
N GLY A 370 -18.14 -1.00 1.60
CA GLY A 370 -16.99 -1.79 1.16
C GLY A 370 -15.65 -1.05 1.25
N PHE A 371 -15.62 0.13 1.87
CA PHE A 371 -14.38 0.89 2.09
C PHE A 371 -13.34 0.08 2.90
N ASN A 372 -13.76 -0.52 4.02
CA ASN A 372 -12.87 -1.32 4.87
C ASN A 372 -12.37 -2.57 4.14
N GLU A 373 -13.25 -3.27 3.41
CA GLU A 373 -12.87 -4.42 2.58
C GLU A 373 -11.89 -4.03 1.48
N SER A 374 -12.02 -2.83 0.92
CA SER A 374 -11.11 -2.31 -0.11
C SER A 374 -9.68 -2.15 0.42
N ILE A 375 -9.52 -1.67 1.65
CA ILE A 375 -8.22 -1.57 2.32
C ILE A 375 -7.63 -2.97 2.54
N ALA A 376 -8.41 -3.90 3.08
CA ALA A 376 -7.98 -5.27 3.32
C ALA A 376 -7.56 -5.98 2.02
N ALA A 377 -8.34 -5.84 0.95
CA ALA A 377 -8.04 -6.42 -0.35
C ALA A 377 -6.78 -5.82 -1.00
N ALA A 378 -6.56 -4.51 -0.86
CA ALA A 378 -5.37 -3.86 -1.41
C ALA A 378 -4.07 -4.28 -0.69
N LYS A 379 -4.14 -4.62 0.59
CA LYS A 379 -3.00 -5.06 1.42
C LYS A 379 -2.61 -6.52 1.16
N ASP A 380 -3.59 -7.41 1.11
CA ASP A 380 -3.40 -8.84 0.90
C ASP A 380 -4.57 -9.39 0.07
N ARG A 381 -4.43 -9.28 -1.25
CA ARG A 381 -5.46 -9.67 -2.20
C ARG A 381 -5.81 -11.17 -2.11
N ASP A 382 -4.80 -12.02 -2.00
CA ASP A 382 -4.99 -13.48 -1.94
C ASP A 382 -5.61 -13.91 -0.60
N GLY A 383 -5.14 -13.36 0.52
CA GLY A 383 -5.69 -13.62 1.85
C GLY A 383 -7.13 -13.11 1.98
N PHE A 384 -7.40 -11.90 1.46
CA PHE A 384 -8.75 -11.36 1.38
C PHE A 384 -9.67 -12.29 0.57
N GLY A 385 -9.22 -12.73 -0.60
CA GLY A 385 -10.00 -13.63 -1.47
C GLY A 385 -10.38 -14.93 -0.77
N ARG A 386 -9.44 -15.59 -0.09
CA ARG A 386 -9.72 -16.82 0.70
C ARG A 386 -10.75 -16.58 1.80
N LYS A 387 -10.59 -15.52 2.59
CA LYS A 387 -11.54 -15.16 3.67
C LYS A 387 -12.92 -14.84 3.10
N ARG A 388 -12.98 -14.10 1.98
CA ARG A 388 -14.25 -13.71 1.35
C ARG A 388 -15.00 -14.92 0.80
N VAL A 389 -14.33 -15.87 0.17
CA VAL A 389 -14.94 -17.13 -0.29
C VAL A 389 -15.54 -17.90 0.88
N ALA A 390 -14.80 -18.06 1.98
CA ALA A 390 -15.34 -18.74 3.17
C ALA A 390 -16.59 -18.03 3.71
N THR A 391 -16.59 -16.69 3.74
CA THR A 391 -17.75 -15.90 4.18
C THR A 391 -18.94 -16.05 3.23
N LEU A 392 -18.73 -16.01 1.91
CA LEU A 392 -19.81 -16.19 0.92
C LEU A 392 -20.35 -17.61 0.97
N ALA A 393 -19.49 -18.62 1.16
CA ALA A 393 -19.90 -20.02 1.30
C ALA A 393 -20.77 -20.24 2.56
N SER A 394 -20.36 -19.70 3.72
CA SER A 394 -21.13 -19.81 4.97
C SER A 394 -22.52 -19.16 4.89
N LYS A 395 -22.68 -18.15 4.01
CA LYS A 395 -23.95 -17.47 3.74
C LYS A 395 -24.78 -18.14 2.60
N GLY A 396 -24.25 -19.17 1.95
CA GLY A 396 -24.90 -19.80 0.79
C GLY A 396 -24.92 -18.92 -0.48
N LEU A 397 -24.04 -17.89 -0.53
CA LEU A 397 -23.97 -16.92 -1.63
C LEU A 397 -22.86 -17.23 -2.63
N LEU A 398 -22.00 -18.20 -2.34
CA LEU A 398 -20.90 -18.57 -3.22
C LEU A 398 -21.42 -19.30 -4.47
N ARG A 399 -21.08 -18.77 -5.66
CA ARG A 399 -21.43 -19.40 -6.94
C ARG A 399 -20.19 -19.58 -7.79
N ASN A 400 -19.89 -20.81 -8.19
CA ASN A 400 -18.88 -21.08 -9.20
C ASN A 400 -19.41 -20.59 -10.57
N LEU A 401 -18.70 -19.67 -11.19
CA LEU A 401 -19.03 -19.13 -12.51
C LEU A 401 -18.39 -19.92 -13.66
N ALA A 402 -17.45 -20.84 -13.34
CA ALA A 402 -16.91 -21.77 -14.32
C ALA A 402 -17.99 -22.80 -14.69
N ALA A 403 -18.41 -22.82 -15.92
CA ALA A 403 -19.26 -23.89 -16.42
C ALA A 403 -18.42 -25.16 -16.54
N ASN A 404 -18.91 -26.26 -15.96
CA ASN A 404 -18.24 -27.57 -15.99
C ASN A 404 -16.83 -27.55 -15.36
N GLY A 405 -16.69 -26.98 -14.15
CA GLY A 405 -15.41 -26.89 -13.44
C GLY A 405 -14.75 -28.24 -13.13
N GLU A 406 -15.54 -29.30 -13.01
CA GLU A 406 -15.13 -30.69 -12.79
C GLU A 406 -14.80 -31.42 -14.09
N CYS A 407 -14.73 -30.73 -15.22
CA CYS A 407 -14.30 -31.25 -16.51
C CYS A 407 -15.04 -32.50 -17.02
N ALA A 408 -16.28 -32.70 -16.58
CA ALA A 408 -17.10 -33.87 -16.92
C ALA A 408 -17.43 -33.92 -18.42
N GLY A 409 -17.33 -35.10 -19.04
CA GLY A 409 -17.57 -35.27 -20.48
C GLY A 409 -17.51 -36.73 -20.94
N LYS A 410 -17.09 -36.95 -22.18
CA LYS A 410 -16.81 -38.29 -22.72
C LYS A 410 -15.30 -38.46 -22.76
N ASP A 411 -14.82 -39.60 -22.33
CA ASP A 411 -13.39 -39.91 -22.34
C ASP A 411 -12.75 -39.68 -23.71
N GLY A 412 -11.58 -39.05 -23.70
CA GLY A 412 -10.84 -38.65 -24.93
C GLY A 412 -11.46 -37.48 -25.70
N ALA A 413 -12.66 -37.05 -25.44
CA ALA A 413 -13.29 -35.91 -26.07
C ALA A 413 -13.08 -34.63 -25.28
N LEU A 414 -12.99 -33.47 -25.94
CA LEU A 414 -12.95 -32.18 -25.27
C LEU A 414 -14.36 -31.84 -24.71
N PRO A 415 -14.54 -31.74 -23.37
CA PRO A 415 -15.86 -31.48 -22.80
C PRO A 415 -16.29 -30.03 -23.00
N GLU A 416 -17.59 -29.83 -23.23
CA GLU A 416 -18.12 -28.45 -23.26
C GLU A 416 -18.14 -27.82 -21.86
N PRO A 417 -17.85 -26.49 -21.72
CA PRO A 417 -17.68 -25.53 -22.81
C PRO A 417 -16.20 -25.24 -23.16
N PHE A 418 -15.31 -26.20 -22.91
CA PHE A 418 -13.89 -25.99 -23.18
C PHE A 418 -13.60 -25.98 -24.69
N GLY A 419 -12.72 -25.07 -25.06
CA GLY A 419 -12.06 -25.05 -26.36
C GLY A 419 -10.58 -25.31 -26.21
N CYS A 420 -9.91 -25.51 -27.35
CA CYS A 420 -8.45 -25.56 -27.36
C CYS A 420 -7.86 -24.64 -28.44
N TRP A 421 -6.62 -24.26 -28.25
CA TRP A 421 -5.87 -23.44 -29.19
C TRP A 421 -4.42 -23.91 -29.28
N GLN A 422 -3.89 -23.88 -30.48
CA GLN A 422 -2.46 -24.06 -30.78
C GLN A 422 -2.00 -22.97 -31.75
N PRO A 423 -0.70 -22.55 -31.70
CA PRO A 423 -0.16 -21.59 -32.68
C PRO A 423 -0.05 -22.19 -34.07
N GLY A 424 -0.15 -21.33 -35.09
CA GLY A 424 -0.01 -21.71 -36.49
C GLY A 424 -1.28 -22.22 -37.15
N LYS A 425 -1.15 -22.83 -38.33
CA LYS A 425 -2.27 -23.38 -39.08
C LYS A 425 -2.68 -24.74 -38.50
N LYS A 426 -3.97 -25.05 -38.57
CA LYS A 426 -4.55 -26.27 -38.00
C LYS A 426 -3.91 -27.57 -38.49
N GLU A 427 -3.47 -27.62 -39.75
CA GLU A 427 -2.77 -28.76 -40.35
C GLU A 427 -1.39 -29.05 -39.73
N ASN A 428 -0.81 -28.09 -38.99
CA ASN A 428 0.48 -28.21 -38.31
C ASN A 428 0.32 -28.49 -36.80
N HIS A 429 -0.90 -28.59 -36.30
CA HIS A 429 -1.15 -28.89 -34.89
C HIS A 429 -0.71 -30.31 -34.54
N LYS A 430 -0.09 -30.48 -33.36
CA LYS A 430 0.43 -31.76 -32.86
C LYS A 430 -0.17 -32.07 -31.51
N GLY A 431 -0.24 -33.36 -31.20
CA GLY A 431 -0.80 -33.85 -29.96
C GLY A 431 -2.33 -33.76 -29.92
N VAL A 432 -2.89 -34.08 -28.78
CA VAL A 432 -4.34 -34.18 -28.59
C VAL A 432 -4.77 -33.38 -27.36
N PHE A 433 -5.91 -32.70 -27.47
CA PHE A 433 -6.66 -32.12 -26.37
C PHE A 433 -7.95 -32.91 -26.18
N GLY A 434 -8.24 -33.37 -24.94
CA GLY A 434 -9.44 -34.11 -24.61
C GLY A 434 -9.71 -34.09 -23.13
N SER A 435 -10.33 -35.14 -22.62
CA SER A 435 -10.54 -35.37 -21.20
C SER A 435 -10.16 -36.78 -20.81
N ASP A 436 -9.82 -36.98 -19.56
CA ASP A 436 -9.63 -38.26 -18.87
C ASP A 436 -10.79 -38.41 -17.89
N GLN A 437 -11.55 -39.49 -18.07
CA GLN A 437 -12.74 -39.78 -17.23
C GLN A 437 -12.43 -40.84 -16.16
N THR A 438 -11.15 -41.08 -15.90
CA THR A 438 -10.69 -42.07 -14.91
C THR A 438 -9.75 -41.48 -13.87
N TYR A 439 -9.32 -40.21 -14.04
CA TYR A 439 -8.34 -39.57 -13.18
C TYR A 439 -8.54 -38.04 -13.05
N GLY A 440 -8.88 -37.57 -11.85
CA GLY A 440 -9.07 -36.16 -11.50
C GLY A 440 -8.49 -35.79 -10.13
N ASP A 441 -8.54 -34.50 -9.74
CA ASP A 441 -8.13 -33.99 -8.42
C ASP A 441 -9.27 -34.15 -7.42
N GLY A 442 -9.38 -35.32 -6.82
CA GLY A 442 -10.42 -35.64 -5.85
C GLY A 442 -11.66 -36.31 -6.44
N ASP A 443 -11.70 -36.45 -7.75
CA ASP A 443 -12.75 -37.20 -8.47
C ASP A 443 -12.14 -38.07 -9.61
N SER A 444 -12.92 -38.41 -10.63
CA SER A 444 -12.50 -39.27 -11.75
C SER A 444 -12.39 -38.53 -13.09
N THR A 445 -12.47 -37.19 -13.09
CA THR A 445 -12.52 -36.42 -14.35
C THR A 445 -11.48 -35.30 -14.41
N SER A 446 -10.91 -35.08 -15.59
CA SER A 446 -10.00 -33.95 -15.83
C SER A 446 -9.91 -33.61 -17.32
N LEU A 447 -9.47 -32.39 -17.65
CA LEU A 447 -8.94 -32.08 -18.99
C LEU A 447 -7.60 -32.76 -19.15
N CYS A 448 -7.33 -33.30 -20.35
CA CYS A 448 -6.11 -33.99 -20.64
C CYS A 448 -5.51 -33.53 -21.97
N ALA A 449 -4.21 -33.18 -21.96
CA ALA A 449 -3.44 -32.96 -23.18
C ALA A 449 -2.27 -33.93 -23.25
N GLU A 450 -1.97 -34.43 -24.47
CA GLU A 450 -0.91 -35.39 -24.72
C GLU A 450 -0.14 -34.99 -25.98
N GLY A 451 1.20 -34.92 -25.88
CA GLY A 451 2.08 -34.61 -26.98
C GLY A 451 1.90 -33.23 -27.63
N VAL A 452 1.32 -32.26 -26.89
CA VAL A 452 1.06 -30.91 -27.39
C VAL A 452 2.27 -30.01 -27.12
N PRO A 453 3.07 -29.64 -28.14
CA PRO A 453 4.32 -28.91 -27.93
C PRO A 453 4.10 -27.45 -27.49
N SER A 454 2.97 -26.86 -27.85
CA SER A 454 2.55 -25.53 -27.40
C SER A 454 1.06 -25.33 -27.67
N GLY A 455 0.31 -24.89 -26.64
CA GLY A 455 -1.11 -24.64 -26.79
C GLY A 455 -1.80 -24.35 -25.45
N CYS A 456 -3.11 -24.31 -25.44
CA CYS A 456 -3.89 -24.19 -24.22
C CYS A 456 -5.32 -24.73 -24.36
N PHE A 457 -5.90 -25.22 -23.27
CA PHE A 457 -7.35 -25.23 -23.15
C PHE A 457 -7.86 -23.83 -22.89
N THR A 458 -9.08 -23.54 -23.31
CA THR A 458 -9.71 -22.24 -23.12
C THR A 458 -11.12 -22.41 -22.58
N THR A 459 -11.47 -21.62 -21.56
CA THR A 459 -12.86 -21.44 -21.12
C THR A 459 -13.12 -19.97 -20.84
N SER A 460 -14.39 -19.58 -20.69
CA SER A 460 -14.72 -18.17 -20.47
C SER A 460 -16.02 -17.98 -19.70
N VAL A 461 -16.00 -16.98 -18.80
CA VAL A 461 -17.21 -16.45 -18.16
C VAL A 461 -17.67 -15.22 -18.93
N LYS A 462 -18.93 -15.26 -19.40
CA LYS A 462 -19.52 -14.16 -20.15
C LYS A 462 -20.26 -13.18 -19.25
N LYS A 463 -20.31 -11.90 -19.65
CA LYS A 463 -21.04 -10.84 -18.95
C LYS A 463 -20.59 -10.68 -17.48
N ILE A 464 -19.28 -10.62 -17.28
CA ILE A 464 -18.71 -10.36 -15.96
C ILE A 464 -19.05 -8.96 -15.45
N THR A 465 -18.80 -8.72 -14.14
CA THR A 465 -18.87 -7.39 -13.53
C THR A 465 -17.58 -6.62 -13.86
N PRO A 466 -17.59 -5.57 -14.69
CA PRO A 466 -16.41 -4.76 -14.98
C PRO A 466 -15.89 -4.10 -13.69
N GLY A 467 -14.58 -4.17 -13.45
CA GLY A 467 -13.98 -3.69 -12.21
C GLY A 467 -14.20 -4.59 -10.99
N GLY A 468 -14.92 -5.70 -11.13
CA GLY A 468 -15.15 -6.67 -10.05
C GLY A 468 -13.89 -7.44 -9.69
N LEU A 469 -13.81 -7.90 -8.44
CA LEU A 469 -12.71 -8.73 -7.94
C LEU A 469 -13.10 -10.21 -8.05
N TYR A 470 -12.25 -11.03 -8.65
CA TYR A 470 -12.49 -12.45 -8.90
C TYR A 470 -11.40 -13.31 -8.26
N LEU A 471 -11.78 -14.42 -7.64
CA LEU A 471 -10.88 -15.53 -7.34
C LEU A 471 -11.00 -16.55 -8.47
N VAL A 472 -9.87 -16.95 -9.06
CA VAL A 472 -9.77 -18.01 -10.06
C VAL A 472 -8.85 -19.08 -9.50
N LYS A 473 -9.27 -20.35 -9.57
CA LYS A 473 -8.53 -21.52 -9.10
C LYS A 473 -8.55 -22.61 -10.16
N CYS A 474 -7.51 -23.42 -10.18
CA CYS A 474 -7.49 -24.70 -10.87
C CYS A 474 -6.40 -25.61 -10.31
N SER A 475 -6.53 -26.90 -10.57
CA SER A 475 -5.48 -27.91 -10.35
C SER A 475 -4.80 -28.28 -11.66
N ALA A 476 -3.52 -28.65 -11.60
CA ALA A 476 -2.75 -29.12 -12.72
C ALA A 476 -1.84 -30.29 -12.32
N SER A 477 -1.76 -31.32 -13.16
CA SER A 477 -0.85 -32.46 -13.01
C SER A 477 0.03 -32.60 -14.27
N GLY A 478 1.26 -33.05 -14.08
CA GLY A 478 2.27 -33.11 -15.14
C GLY A 478 3.07 -31.82 -15.32
N GLU A 479 4.19 -31.92 -16.02
CA GLU A 479 5.07 -30.78 -16.34
C GLU A 479 4.49 -29.92 -17.48
N GLY A 480 5.11 -28.77 -17.74
CA GLY A 480 4.77 -27.91 -18.88
C GLY A 480 3.39 -27.24 -18.77
N THR A 481 2.80 -27.15 -17.55
CA THR A 481 1.49 -26.55 -17.31
C THR A 481 1.58 -25.13 -16.83
N SER A 482 0.67 -24.27 -17.28
CA SER A 482 0.51 -22.88 -16.82
C SER A 482 -0.97 -22.46 -16.85
N ALA A 483 -1.32 -21.40 -16.13
CA ALA A 483 -2.66 -20.84 -16.20
C ALA A 483 -2.61 -19.32 -16.27
N VAL A 484 -3.44 -18.71 -17.12
CA VAL A 484 -3.51 -17.26 -17.34
C VAL A 484 -4.95 -16.81 -17.40
N VAL A 485 -5.28 -15.80 -16.60
CA VAL A 485 -6.55 -15.08 -16.67
C VAL A 485 -6.38 -13.87 -17.59
N ALA A 486 -7.25 -13.74 -18.58
CA ALA A 486 -7.23 -12.64 -19.55
C ALA A 486 -8.66 -12.12 -19.79
N TRP A 487 -8.79 -10.97 -20.45
CA TRP A 487 -10.04 -10.26 -20.54
C TRP A 487 -10.33 -9.77 -21.96
N LYS A 488 -11.61 -9.82 -22.35
CA LYS A 488 -12.08 -9.18 -23.57
C LYS A 488 -13.09 -8.05 -23.26
N ASP A 489 -13.03 -7.00 -24.04
CA ASP A 489 -13.98 -5.88 -24.00
C ASP A 489 -15.32 -6.22 -24.70
N ALA A 490 -16.26 -5.28 -24.71
CA ALA A 490 -17.55 -5.42 -25.39
C ALA A 490 -17.43 -5.60 -26.92
N LYS A 491 -16.32 -5.20 -27.53
CA LYS A 491 -16.01 -5.41 -28.95
C LYS A 491 -15.30 -6.73 -29.22
N ARG A 492 -15.18 -7.59 -28.18
CA ARG A 492 -14.47 -8.89 -28.23
C ARG A 492 -12.95 -8.76 -28.48
N LYS A 493 -12.35 -7.60 -28.25
CA LYS A 493 -10.91 -7.38 -28.34
C LYS A 493 -10.28 -7.65 -26.97
N TRP A 494 -9.04 -8.16 -26.97
CA TRP A 494 -8.25 -8.30 -25.75
C TRP A 494 -7.95 -6.93 -25.16
N THR A 495 -8.14 -6.80 -23.83
CA THR A 495 -7.88 -5.52 -23.11
C THR A 495 -6.38 -5.26 -22.92
N GLY A 496 -5.51 -6.22 -23.28
CA GLY A 496 -4.06 -6.14 -23.06
C GLY A 496 -3.63 -6.42 -21.61
N ARG A 497 -4.56 -6.75 -20.71
CA ARG A 497 -4.28 -7.14 -19.32
C ARG A 497 -4.47 -8.64 -19.15
N SER A 498 -3.50 -9.27 -18.48
CA SER A 498 -3.55 -10.68 -18.11
C SER A 498 -2.79 -10.91 -16.81
N GLU A 499 -3.18 -11.94 -16.08
CA GLU A 499 -2.56 -12.34 -14.82
C GLU A 499 -2.19 -13.82 -14.88
N TYR A 500 -0.94 -14.14 -14.54
CA TYR A 500 -0.50 -15.52 -14.38
C TYR A 500 -0.95 -16.06 -13.04
N MET A 501 -1.47 -17.29 -13.04
CA MET A 501 -1.84 -17.99 -11.82
C MET A 501 -0.64 -18.81 -11.31
N PRO A 502 -0.14 -18.54 -10.11
CA PRO A 502 0.91 -19.36 -9.51
C PRO A 502 0.34 -20.67 -8.96
N PHE A 503 1.00 -21.78 -9.22
CA PHE A 503 0.77 -23.06 -8.59
C PHE A 503 1.66 -23.16 -7.34
N ARG A 504 1.11 -22.99 -6.16
CA ARG A 504 1.87 -22.87 -4.89
C ARG A 504 1.72 -24.06 -3.95
N GLU A 505 0.68 -24.87 -4.13
CA GLU A 505 0.36 -25.98 -3.25
C GLU A 505 0.48 -27.27 -4.05
N THR A 506 1.06 -28.32 -3.45
CA THR A 506 1.16 -29.64 -4.06
C THR A 506 0.39 -30.64 -3.22
N TYR A 507 -0.48 -31.43 -3.83
CA TYR A 507 -1.25 -32.47 -3.21
C TYR A 507 -1.20 -33.73 -4.08
N GLY A 508 -0.39 -34.70 -3.66
CA GLY A 508 -0.07 -35.87 -4.47
C GLY A 508 0.63 -35.44 -5.77
N GLU A 509 0.09 -35.83 -6.91
CA GLU A 509 0.57 -35.45 -8.24
C GLU A 509 -0.01 -34.12 -8.75
N TRP A 510 -0.97 -33.54 -8.02
CA TRP A 510 -1.65 -32.31 -8.37
C TRP A 510 -1.00 -31.10 -7.73
N ARG A 511 -0.85 -30.04 -8.51
CA ARG A 511 -0.44 -28.71 -8.08
C ARG A 511 -1.66 -27.80 -8.15
N ARG A 512 -2.01 -27.16 -7.03
CA ARG A 512 -3.17 -26.24 -6.95
C ARG A 512 -2.72 -24.82 -7.14
N GLY A 513 -3.35 -24.12 -8.07
CA GLY A 513 -3.13 -22.72 -8.37
C GLY A 513 -4.33 -21.88 -7.96
N SER A 514 -4.06 -20.65 -7.51
CA SER A 514 -5.09 -19.65 -7.28
C SER A 514 -4.55 -18.25 -7.51
N VAL A 515 -5.42 -17.36 -7.99
CA VAL A 515 -5.10 -15.93 -8.13
C VAL A 515 -6.37 -15.10 -7.91
N VAL A 516 -6.22 -14.00 -7.16
CA VAL A 516 -7.27 -13.00 -7.03
C VAL A 516 -6.98 -11.85 -7.99
N VAL A 517 -7.88 -11.58 -8.92
CA VAL A 517 -7.71 -10.63 -10.01
C VAL A 517 -8.84 -9.61 -10.06
N ARG A 518 -8.52 -8.37 -10.38
CA ARG A 518 -9.53 -7.35 -10.67
C ARG A 518 -9.76 -7.25 -12.16
N ALA A 519 -11.02 -7.40 -12.57
CA ALA A 519 -11.43 -7.20 -13.96
C ALA A 519 -11.13 -5.74 -14.39
N PRO A 520 -10.59 -5.50 -15.59
CA PRO A 520 -10.52 -4.18 -16.17
C PRO A 520 -11.91 -3.51 -16.22
N VAL A 521 -11.96 -2.18 -16.13
CA VAL A 521 -13.22 -1.43 -16.12
C VAL A 521 -13.98 -1.49 -17.45
N ASP A 522 -13.30 -1.85 -18.51
CA ASP A 522 -13.84 -2.06 -19.87
C ASP A 522 -14.06 -3.54 -20.22
N ALA A 523 -13.72 -4.46 -19.31
CA ALA A 523 -13.87 -5.88 -19.56
C ALA A 523 -15.34 -6.31 -19.62
N LYS A 524 -15.63 -7.23 -20.54
CA LYS A 524 -16.96 -7.85 -20.72
C LYS A 524 -16.96 -9.33 -20.40
N ASP A 525 -15.87 -10.00 -20.76
CA ASP A 525 -15.71 -11.43 -20.59
C ASP A 525 -14.36 -11.74 -19.90
N LEU A 526 -14.36 -12.71 -18.96
CA LEU A 526 -13.17 -13.34 -18.40
C LEU A 526 -12.82 -14.57 -19.25
N HIS A 527 -11.57 -14.73 -19.59
CA HIS A 527 -11.03 -15.89 -20.25
C HIS A 527 -9.96 -16.55 -19.37
N LEU A 528 -10.06 -17.87 -19.18
CA LEU A 528 -9.03 -18.68 -18.56
C LEU A 528 -8.34 -19.52 -19.62
N HIS A 529 -7.03 -19.39 -19.71
CA HIS A 529 -6.17 -20.17 -20.59
C HIS A 529 -5.33 -21.10 -19.72
N LEU A 530 -5.51 -22.41 -19.91
CA LEU A 530 -4.76 -23.46 -19.26
C LEU A 530 -3.68 -23.94 -20.25
N GLY A 531 -2.49 -23.38 -20.11
CA GLY A 531 -1.39 -23.54 -21.06
C GLY A 531 -0.66 -24.87 -20.92
N VAL A 532 -0.27 -25.44 -22.04
CA VAL A 532 0.48 -26.68 -22.12
C VAL A 532 1.73 -26.51 -23.01
N SER A 533 2.83 -27.20 -22.63
CA SER A 533 4.06 -27.29 -23.40
C SER A 533 4.70 -28.65 -23.13
N LEU A 534 4.44 -29.62 -23.99
CA LEU A 534 4.73 -31.05 -23.78
C LEU A 534 5.64 -31.59 -24.86
N ALA A 535 6.52 -32.54 -24.49
CA ALA A 535 7.17 -33.43 -25.45
C ALA A 535 6.16 -34.43 -26.06
N PRO A 536 6.50 -35.13 -27.16
CA PRO A 536 5.55 -36.00 -27.87
C PRO A 536 4.92 -37.14 -27.05
N ASP A 537 5.62 -37.59 -26.01
CA ASP A 537 5.23 -38.69 -25.11
C ASP A 537 4.78 -38.19 -23.72
N GLU A 538 4.74 -36.90 -23.53
CA GLU A 538 4.30 -36.29 -22.25
C GLU A 538 2.81 -36.04 -22.23
N LYS A 539 2.26 -36.07 -21.00
CA LYS A 539 0.85 -35.86 -20.72
C LYS A 539 0.68 -34.94 -19.53
N CYS A 540 -0.25 -34.02 -19.63
CA CYS A 540 -0.66 -33.18 -18.49
C CYS A 540 -2.17 -33.10 -18.36
N ARG A 541 -2.63 -32.67 -17.17
CA ARG A 541 -4.06 -32.55 -16.87
C ARG A 541 -4.37 -31.26 -16.16
N PHE A 542 -5.62 -30.81 -16.27
CA PHE A 542 -6.20 -29.70 -15.49
C PHE A 542 -7.57 -30.12 -14.97
N ASP A 543 -7.88 -29.62 -13.76
CA ASP A 543 -9.12 -29.98 -13.07
C ASP A 543 -9.52 -28.94 -12.02
N SER A 544 -10.66 -29.15 -11.34
CA SER A 544 -11.15 -28.33 -10.22
C SER A 544 -11.13 -26.82 -10.55
N ILE A 545 -11.75 -26.46 -11.68
CA ILE A 545 -11.74 -25.07 -12.17
C ILE A 545 -12.86 -24.30 -11.45
N GLU A 546 -12.45 -23.30 -10.66
CA GLU A 546 -13.36 -22.47 -9.90
C GLU A 546 -13.13 -20.99 -10.23
N ILE A 547 -14.23 -20.27 -10.48
CA ILE A 547 -14.23 -18.82 -10.72
C ILE A 547 -15.31 -18.18 -9.86
N TYR A 548 -14.93 -17.31 -8.93
CA TYR A 548 -15.86 -16.68 -8.00
C TYR A 548 -15.78 -15.16 -8.10
N LEU A 549 -16.93 -14.49 -8.16
CA LEU A 549 -17.00 -13.04 -7.94
C LEU A 549 -16.98 -12.79 -6.42
N LEU A 550 -16.02 -12.01 -5.96
CA LEU A 550 -15.81 -11.68 -4.55
C LEU A 550 -16.59 -10.45 -4.09
N ASP A 551 -16.83 -9.49 -5.00
CA ASP A 551 -17.66 -8.33 -4.73
C ASP A 551 -19.13 -8.74 -4.80
N SER A 552 -19.86 -8.73 -3.70
CA SER A 552 -21.31 -8.98 -3.75
C SER A 552 -22.03 -7.76 -4.34
N VAL A 553 -22.72 -7.97 -5.44
CA VAL A 553 -23.56 -6.94 -6.08
C VAL A 553 -24.81 -6.64 -5.23
N GLU A 554 -25.19 -7.58 -4.34
CA GLU A 554 -26.41 -7.48 -3.51
C GLU A 554 -26.23 -6.62 -2.27
N ASP A 555 -24.99 -6.38 -1.81
CA ASP A 555 -24.70 -5.51 -0.65
C ASP A 555 -24.51 -4.01 -1.01
N ARG A 556 -24.69 -3.63 -2.28
CA ARG A 556 -24.59 -2.24 -2.69
C ARG A 556 -25.98 -1.60 -2.70
N PRO A 557 -26.25 -0.60 -1.84
CA PRO A 557 -27.46 0.19 -2.00
C PRO A 557 -27.46 0.78 -3.42
N ARG A 558 -28.57 0.65 -4.13
CA ARG A 558 -28.76 1.36 -5.41
C ARG A 558 -28.64 2.85 -5.12
N GLN A 559 -27.52 3.46 -5.52
CA GLN A 559 -27.28 4.90 -5.42
C GLN A 559 -28.05 5.63 -6.52
#